data_61fa2c24c9d77bd09991d583070763f3
#
_entry.id   61fa2c24c9d77bd09991d583070763f3
#
_cell.length_a   1.000
_cell.length_b   1.000
_cell.length_c   1.000
_cell.angle_alpha   90.00
_cell.angle_beta   90.00
_cell.angle_gamma   90.00
#
_symmetry.space_group_name_H-M   'P 1'
#
loop_
_entity.id
_entity.type
_entity.pdbx_description
1 polymer ?
#
loop_
_entity_poly.entity_id
_entity_poly.type
_entity_poly.pdbx_seq_one_letter_code
_entity_poly.pdbx_strand_id
1 'polypeptide(L)'
;METRLTKYQDVEDAVIIDQPEEKKAFILGNTRGIELQNLQDDYLVPVFSRDNVETISHNDFINTVFDAAQTFYQGQQFLEPNIRVSHEMKLRTRKGSGKLVENLTDEDSGSYYQRMMFIIEIPSITYNIEGNDLTLQIVGVRSYSETNLLENASQKQLFRVGVGFLNQVCTNMLLSTDGVKLDIKVTNTADLYKYCMELFSRYNYIKHVEEMRTLKNTFIDVTTFAQFLGKARMYQALPQSVKTDLQLPELILNEAQINAAVRDYYSDENFASFGKNMSGWNFYQLLTNYKNNY
;
A
#
# COMPACT_ATOMS: atom_id res chain seq x y z
N MET A 1 -18.94 -18.12 -17.57
CA MET A 1 -18.01 -17.13 -17.03
C MET A 1 -16.77 -17.87 -16.59
N GLU A 2 -15.75 -17.88 -17.44
CA GLU A 2 -14.56 -18.71 -17.22
C GLU A 2 -13.63 -18.02 -16.22
N THR A 3 -13.43 -18.66 -15.10
CA THR A 3 -12.35 -18.34 -14.18
C THR A 3 -11.07 -18.78 -14.88
N ARG A 4 -10.30 -17.86 -15.43
CA ARG A 4 -8.94 -18.15 -15.90
C ARG A 4 -8.06 -18.32 -14.67
N LEU A 5 -8.08 -19.51 -14.11
CA LEU A 5 -6.93 -20.04 -13.40
C LEU A 5 -5.93 -20.40 -14.50
N THR A 6 -4.93 -19.58 -14.70
CA THR A 6 -3.78 -19.99 -15.49
C THR A 6 -3.20 -21.22 -14.79
N LYS A 7 -3.11 -22.33 -15.52
CA LYS A 7 -2.65 -23.61 -15.00
C LYS A 7 -1.34 -23.42 -14.24
N TYR A 8 -1.30 -23.95 -13.02
CA TYR A 8 -0.06 -24.21 -12.31
C TYR A 8 0.90 -24.92 -13.28
N GLN A 9 2.00 -24.29 -13.62
CA GLN A 9 3.19 -25.03 -14.01
C GLN A 9 3.87 -25.40 -12.70
N ASP A 10 4.20 -26.68 -12.56
CA ASP A 10 5.04 -27.19 -11.48
C ASP A 10 6.44 -26.57 -11.62
N VAL A 11 6.60 -25.36 -11.11
CA VAL A 11 7.88 -24.67 -11.00
C VAL A 11 8.24 -24.72 -9.53
N GLU A 12 9.35 -25.39 -9.22
CA GLU A 12 9.83 -25.53 -7.84
C GLU A 12 10.20 -24.20 -7.19
N ASP A 13 10.49 -23.16 -8.00
CA ASP A 13 10.85 -21.80 -7.58
C ASP A 13 9.92 -20.74 -8.16
N ALA A 14 9.78 -19.62 -7.44
CA ALA A 14 9.07 -18.44 -7.93
C ALA A 14 9.82 -17.82 -9.13
N VAL A 15 9.08 -17.48 -10.20
CA VAL A 15 9.64 -16.87 -11.39
C VAL A 15 9.41 -15.36 -11.36
N ILE A 16 10.48 -14.60 -11.49
CA ILE A 16 10.43 -13.14 -11.67
C ILE A 16 10.28 -12.87 -13.17
N ILE A 17 9.33 -12.03 -13.54
CA ILE A 17 9.09 -11.62 -14.91
C ILE A 17 9.46 -10.14 -15.05
N ASP A 18 10.21 -9.81 -16.10
CA ASP A 18 10.50 -8.41 -16.43
C ASP A 18 9.23 -7.64 -16.74
N GLN A 19 9.18 -6.39 -16.28
CA GLN A 19 8.07 -5.50 -16.57
C GLN A 19 8.22 -4.87 -17.96
N PRO A 20 7.11 -4.52 -18.65
CA PRO A 20 7.17 -3.69 -19.84
C PRO A 20 7.83 -2.33 -19.52
N GLU A 21 8.50 -1.74 -20.50
CA GLU A 21 9.42 -0.59 -20.38
C GLU A 21 8.86 0.66 -19.64
N GLU A 22 7.55 0.82 -19.53
CA GLU A 22 6.93 1.91 -18.75
C GLU A 22 6.12 1.34 -17.56
N LYS A 23 6.71 1.41 -16.38
CA LYS A 23 6.01 1.13 -15.12
C LYS A 23 4.93 2.19 -14.89
N LYS A 24 3.65 1.84 -15.02
CA LYS A 24 2.54 2.75 -14.73
C LYS A 24 2.61 3.25 -13.29
N ALA A 25 2.39 4.54 -13.09
CA ALA A 25 2.29 5.10 -11.75
C ALA A 25 1.04 4.55 -11.06
N PHE A 26 1.22 3.83 -9.95
CA PHE A 26 0.14 3.27 -9.15
C PHE A 26 -0.34 4.21 -8.03
N ILE A 27 0.27 5.39 -7.92
CA ILE A 27 -0.11 6.43 -6.96
C ILE A 27 -0.11 7.78 -7.67
N LEU A 28 -1.21 8.51 -7.51
CA LEU A 28 -1.35 9.88 -7.97
C LEU A 28 -0.80 10.81 -6.87
N GLY A 29 0.43 11.22 -6.99
CA GLY A 29 1.08 12.08 -6.02
C GLY A 29 2.42 12.60 -6.51
N ASN A 30 3.01 13.54 -5.79
CA ASN A 30 4.34 14.06 -6.08
C ASN A 30 5.42 13.03 -5.67
N THR A 31 5.47 11.93 -6.42
CA THR A 31 6.43 10.84 -6.23
C THR A 31 7.11 10.52 -7.55
N ARG A 32 8.31 9.93 -7.47
CA ARG A 32 9.01 9.42 -8.65
C ARG A 32 9.22 7.91 -8.55
N GLY A 33 9.27 7.23 -9.69
CA GLY A 33 9.69 5.83 -9.79
C GLY A 33 11.19 5.70 -9.58
N ILE A 34 11.62 4.60 -8.98
CA ILE A 34 13.04 4.26 -8.80
C ILE A 34 13.21 2.75 -8.94
N GLU A 35 14.34 2.33 -9.48
CA GLU A 35 14.73 0.92 -9.53
C GLU A 35 15.30 0.47 -8.16
N LEU A 36 15.08 -0.81 -7.83
CA LEU A 36 15.54 -1.38 -6.56
C LEU A 36 17.06 -1.26 -6.41
N GLN A 37 17.81 -1.46 -7.49
CA GLN A 37 19.26 -1.36 -7.48
C GLN A 37 19.75 0.04 -7.13
N ASN A 38 19.13 1.09 -7.68
CA ASN A 38 19.47 2.47 -7.36
C ASN A 38 19.24 2.78 -5.87
N LEU A 39 18.24 2.12 -5.27
CA LEU A 39 17.95 2.24 -3.83
C LEU A 39 19.03 1.62 -2.95
N GLN A 40 19.71 0.58 -3.45
CA GLN A 40 20.83 -0.07 -2.78
C GLN A 40 22.12 0.74 -2.87
N ASP A 41 22.42 1.26 -4.06
CA ASP A 41 23.76 1.74 -4.39
C ASP A 41 23.94 3.22 -4.09
N ASP A 42 22.89 4.02 -4.27
CA ASP A 42 22.98 5.48 -4.32
C ASP A 42 22.50 6.21 -3.05
N TYR A 43 21.82 5.51 -2.14
CA TYR A 43 21.09 6.18 -1.06
C TYR A 43 21.52 5.73 0.34
N LEU A 44 21.69 6.73 1.21
CA LEU A 44 22.00 6.52 2.61
C LEU A 44 20.78 6.02 3.39
N VAL A 45 21.06 5.21 4.40
CA VAL A 45 20.07 4.86 5.42
C VAL A 45 20.20 5.87 6.57
N PRO A 46 19.20 6.72 6.80
CA PRO A 46 19.26 7.69 7.88
C PRO A 46 19.21 6.98 9.24
N VAL A 47 20.13 7.30 10.14
CA VAL A 47 20.13 6.79 11.51
C VAL A 47 19.42 7.80 12.40
N PHE A 48 18.25 7.44 12.89
CA PHE A 48 17.42 8.28 13.76
C PHE A 48 17.34 7.76 15.19
N SER A 49 17.80 6.54 15.46
CA SER A 49 17.76 5.92 16.78
C SER A 49 19.08 6.08 17.53
N ARG A 50 19.01 6.10 18.85
CA ARG A 50 20.19 6.07 19.73
C ARG A 50 20.80 4.66 19.70
N ASP A 51 22.01 4.61 19.27
CA ASP A 51 23.15 3.76 19.55
C ASP A 51 23.16 2.26 19.25
N ASN A 52 22.13 1.45 19.20
CA ASN A 52 22.34 0.01 19.04
C ASN A 52 21.30 -0.73 18.19
N VAL A 53 20.37 -0.03 17.56
CA VAL A 53 19.40 -0.67 16.67
C VAL A 53 19.68 -0.26 15.24
N GLU A 54 19.99 -1.24 14.43
CA GLU A 54 20.12 -1.07 13.00
C GLU A 54 18.83 -0.60 12.38
N THR A 55 18.86 0.51 11.63
CA THR A 55 17.71 0.96 10.88
C THR A 55 17.50 0.04 9.69
N ILE A 56 16.37 -0.66 9.64
CA ILE A 56 15.98 -1.43 8.46
C ILE A 56 15.90 -0.45 7.28
N SER A 57 16.60 -0.68 6.20
CA SER A 57 16.57 0.17 5.02
C SER A 57 15.25 0.03 4.23
N HIS A 58 14.98 0.92 3.29
CA HIS A 58 13.89 0.73 2.34
C HIS A 58 14.09 -0.53 1.50
N ASN A 59 15.34 -0.79 1.11
CA ASN A 59 15.71 -1.99 0.38
C ASN A 59 15.48 -3.28 1.19
N ASP A 60 15.93 -3.32 2.46
CA ASP A 60 15.69 -4.48 3.32
C ASP A 60 14.21 -4.73 3.54
N PHE A 61 13.41 -3.65 3.63
CA PHE A 61 11.96 -3.78 3.75
C PHE A 61 11.35 -4.42 2.51
N ILE A 62 11.70 -3.96 1.30
CA ILE A 62 11.21 -4.52 0.03
C ILE A 62 11.61 -5.99 -0.07
N ASN A 63 12.90 -6.29 0.11
CA ASN A 63 13.43 -7.65 0.00
C ASN A 63 12.76 -8.60 1.01
N THR A 64 12.60 -8.16 2.27
CA THR A 64 11.94 -8.99 3.30
C THR A 64 10.49 -9.33 2.95
N VAL A 65 9.73 -8.36 2.43
CA VAL A 65 8.34 -8.59 2.00
C VAL A 65 8.31 -9.48 0.77
N PHE A 66 9.23 -9.28 -0.17
CA PHE A 66 9.33 -10.07 -1.40
C PHE A 66 9.68 -11.53 -1.11
N ASP A 67 10.67 -11.78 -0.26
CA ASP A 67 11.07 -13.12 0.18
C ASP A 67 9.92 -13.85 0.91
N ALA A 68 9.19 -13.14 1.77
CA ALA A 68 8.01 -13.69 2.44
C ALA A 68 6.91 -14.04 1.43
N ALA A 69 6.70 -13.16 0.41
CA ALA A 69 5.73 -13.41 -0.64
C ALA A 69 6.09 -14.62 -1.49
N GLN A 70 7.34 -14.73 -1.93
CA GLN A 70 7.83 -15.87 -2.69
C GLN A 70 7.70 -17.18 -1.90
N THR A 71 8.01 -17.14 -0.61
CA THR A 71 7.86 -18.32 0.27
C THR A 71 6.41 -18.73 0.46
N PHE A 72 5.49 -17.76 0.60
CA PHE A 72 4.08 -18.07 0.84
C PHE A 72 3.35 -18.47 -0.44
N TYR A 73 3.56 -17.73 -1.52
CA TYR A 73 2.93 -17.96 -2.83
C TYR A 73 3.84 -18.77 -3.76
N GLN A 74 4.38 -19.88 -3.28
CA GLN A 74 5.26 -20.76 -4.06
C GLN A 74 4.63 -21.16 -5.39
N GLY A 75 5.45 -21.25 -6.43
CA GLY A 75 5.00 -21.61 -7.77
C GLY A 75 4.24 -20.50 -8.53
N GLN A 76 4.05 -19.33 -7.93
CA GLN A 76 3.45 -18.18 -8.60
C GLN A 76 4.52 -17.34 -9.31
N GLN A 77 4.06 -16.58 -10.32
CA GLN A 77 4.91 -15.62 -11.04
C GLN A 77 4.82 -14.26 -10.36
N PHE A 78 5.96 -13.60 -10.21
CA PHE A 78 6.09 -12.27 -9.62
C PHE A 78 6.67 -11.30 -10.64
N LEU A 79 6.14 -10.08 -10.68
CA LEU A 79 6.83 -8.97 -11.33
C LEU A 79 7.83 -8.35 -10.35
N GLU A 80 8.86 -7.70 -10.89
CA GLU A 80 9.75 -6.88 -10.08
C GLU A 80 8.97 -5.81 -9.32
N PRO A 81 9.40 -5.48 -8.08
CA PRO A 81 8.76 -4.43 -7.31
C PRO A 81 8.72 -3.10 -8.07
N ASN A 82 7.53 -2.53 -8.21
CA ASN A 82 7.35 -1.17 -8.70
C ASN A 82 7.43 -0.23 -7.51
N ILE A 83 8.44 0.65 -7.48
CA ILE A 83 8.81 1.45 -6.32
C ILE A 83 8.57 2.92 -6.61
N ARG A 84 7.90 3.61 -5.68
CA ARG A 84 7.68 5.05 -5.71
C ARG A 84 8.23 5.67 -4.43
N VAL A 85 8.96 6.78 -4.59
CA VAL A 85 9.61 7.49 -3.47
C VAL A 85 9.21 8.96 -3.46
N SER A 86 9.31 9.58 -2.28
CA SER A 86 9.18 11.03 -2.14
C SER A 86 10.35 11.75 -2.83
N HIS A 87 10.35 13.08 -2.79
CA HIS A 87 11.50 13.84 -3.19
C HIS A 87 12.74 13.48 -2.35
N GLU A 88 13.88 13.59 -2.98
CA GLU A 88 15.18 13.32 -2.39
C GLU A 88 15.52 14.35 -1.30
N MET A 89 16.05 13.87 -0.18
CA MET A 89 16.53 14.69 0.92
C MET A 89 18.03 14.48 1.10
N LYS A 90 18.76 15.57 1.35
CA LYS A 90 20.20 15.49 1.63
C LYS A 90 20.48 15.33 3.11
N LEU A 91 21.44 14.47 3.42
CA LEU A 91 21.93 14.20 4.76
C LEU A 91 23.47 14.34 4.77
N ARG A 92 24.03 14.96 5.80
CA ARG A 92 25.48 14.97 5.99
C ARG A 92 25.98 13.62 6.41
N THR A 93 27.02 13.13 5.75
CA THR A 93 27.75 11.94 6.19
C THR A 93 28.59 12.23 7.44
N ARG A 94 29.15 11.20 8.07
CA ARG A 94 30.07 11.38 9.20
C ARG A 94 31.29 12.24 8.83
N LYS A 95 31.78 12.15 7.58
CA LYS A 95 32.90 12.96 7.06
C LYS A 95 32.54 14.45 6.96
N GLY A 96 31.28 14.76 6.64
CA GLY A 96 30.77 16.12 6.54
C GLY A 96 30.31 16.74 7.86
N SER A 97 30.32 15.96 8.95
CA SER A 97 29.94 16.43 10.27
C SER A 97 30.94 17.49 10.78
N GLY A 98 30.40 18.66 11.18
CA GLY A 98 31.23 19.78 11.66
C GLY A 98 31.81 20.69 10.58
N LYS A 99 31.71 20.38 9.29
CA LYS A 99 32.13 21.27 8.20
C LYS A 99 31.12 22.37 7.97
N LEU A 100 31.59 23.56 7.60
CA LEU A 100 30.73 24.65 7.12
C LEU A 100 30.09 24.24 5.78
N VAL A 101 28.88 24.77 5.48
CA VAL A 101 28.14 24.44 4.26
C VAL A 101 28.94 24.71 2.98
N GLU A 102 29.68 25.79 2.97
CA GLU A 102 30.55 26.22 1.87
C GLU A 102 31.78 25.31 1.61
N ASN A 103 32.12 24.46 2.58
CA ASN A 103 33.26 23.54 2.52
C ASN A 103 32.82 22.06 2.35
N LEU A 104 31.51 21.81 2.09
CA LEU A 104 31.00 20.47 1.83
C LEU A 104 31.31 20.05 0.40
N THR A 105 31.83 18.84 0.28
CA THR A 105 32.01 18.15 -1.01
C THR A 105 30.92 17.09 -1.19
N ASP A 106 30.80 16.52 -2.38
CA ASP A 106 29.85 15.43 -2.65
C ASP A 106 30.06 14.19 -1.73
N GLU A 107 31.29 13.95 -1.29
CA GLU A 107 31.60 12.88 -0.33
C GLU A 107 31.13 13.17 1.10
N ASP A 108 30.87 14.43 1.42
CA ASP A 108 30.45 14.87 2.74
C ASP A 108 28.93 14.86 2.95
N SER A 109 28.19 14.65 1.87
CA SER A 109 26.73 14.55 1.88
C SER A 109 26.28 13.33 1.08
N GLY A 110 25.14 12.80 1.44
CA GLY A 110 24.46 11.78 0.68
C GLY A 110 22.97 12.05 0.68
N SER A 111 22.24 11.30 -0.10
CA SER A 111 20.81 11.46 -0.28
C SER A 111 20.04 10.31 0.34
N TYR A 112 18.79 10.57 0.73
CA TYR A 112 17.85 9.54 1.14
C TYR A 112 16.42 9.94 0.80
N TYR A 113 15.54 8.95 0.74
CA TYR A 113 14.11 9.16 0.58
C TYR A 113 13.39 9.02 1.91
N GLN A 114 12.63 10.06 2.29
CA GLN A 114 11.88 10.07 3.54
C GLN A 114 10.74 9.05 3.53
N ARG A 115 10.05 8.94 2.40
CA ARG A 115 8.90 8.04 2.23
C ARG A 115 9.10 7.16 1.01
N MET A 116 8.66 5.93 1.14
CA MET A 116 8.68 4.96 0.06
C MET A 116 7.40 4.11 0.11
N MET A 117 6.90 3.79 -1.08
CA MET A 117 5.84 2.84 -1.31
C MET A 117 6.24 1.92 -2.45
N PHE A 118 5.91 0.65 -2.36
CA PHE A 118 6.12 -0.30 -3.45
C PHE A 118 4.91 -1.22 -3.60
N ILE A 119 4.78 -1.78 -4.78
CA ILE A 119 3.86 -2.89 -5.07
C ILE A 119 4.63 -4.03 -5.71
N ILE A 120 4.21 -5.25 -5.37
CA ILE A 120 4.66 -6.49 -5.97
C ILE A 120 3.43 -7.14 -6.58
N GLU A 121 3.42 -7.33 -7.90
CA GLU A 121 2.33 -7.96 -8.62
C GLU A 121 2.55 -9.46 -8.74
N ILE A 122 1.45 -10.22 -8.62
CA ILE A 122 1.42 -11.67 -8.81
C ILE A 122 0.45 -11.97 -9.98
N PRO A 123 0.88 -11.80 -11.24
CA PRO A 123 0.00 -11.86 -12.41
C PRO A 123 -0.63 -13.23 -12.64
N SER A 124 -0.04 -14.29 -12.09
CA SER A 124 -0.61 -15.64 -12.13
C SER A 124 -1.89 -15.77 -11.30
N ILE A 125 -2.18 -14.82 -10.38
CA ILE A 125 -3.42 -14.76 -9.60
C ILE A 125 -4.23 -13.57 -10.06
N THR A 126 -4.99 -13.75 -11.14
CA THR A 126 -5.84 -12.71 -11.73
C THR A 126 -7.27 -13.21 -11.88
N TYR A 127 -8.24 -12.36 -11.53
CA TYR A 127 -9.68 -12.62 -11.66
C TYR A 127 -10.36 -11.51 -12.43
N ASN A 128 -11.35 -11.87 -13.27
CA ASN A 128 -12.19 -10.87 -13.93
C ASN A 128 -13.49 -10.69 -13.15
N ILE A 129 -13.78 -9.44 -12.78
CA ILE A 129 -15.04 -9.03 -12.13
C ILE A 129 -15.60 -7.83 -12.88
N GLU A 130 -16.79 -7.96 -13.45
CA GLU A 130 -17.49 -6.90 -14.20
C GLU A 130 -16.64 -6.27 -15.33
N GLY A 131 -15.87 -7.11 -16.04
CA GLY A 131 -14.99 -6.65 -17.10
C GLY A 131 -13.67 -6.03 -16.61
N ASN A 132 -13.44 -5.97 -15.31
CA ASN A 132 -12.20 -5.50 -14.73
C ASN A 132 -11.29 -6.68 -14.40
N ASP A 133 -10.08 -6.68 -14.93
CA ASP A 133 -9.06 -7.64 -14.54
C ASP A 133 -8.40 -7.18 -13.23
N LEU A 134 -8.50 -8.04 -12.23
CA LEU A 134 -8.01 -7.82 -10.87
C LEU A 134 -6.83 -8.74 -10.61
N THR A 135 -5.64 -8.18 -10.51
CA THR A 135 -4.40 -8.92 -10.22
C THR A 135 -4.04 -8.83 -8.75
N LEU A 136 -3.67 -9.95 -8.13
CA LEU A 136 -3.22 -9.97 -6.75
C LEU A 136 -1.93 -9.17 -6.61
N GLN A 137 -1.89 -8.32 -5.58
CA GLN A 137 -0.75 -7.48 -5.29
C GLN A 137 -0.45 -7.42 -3.80
N ILE A 138 0.83 -7.22 -3.51
CA ILE A 138 1.31 -6.89 -2.18
C ILE A 138 1.82 -5.46 -2.21
N VAL A 139 1.42 -4.65 -1.24
CA VAL A 139 1.85 -3.26 -1.09
C VAL A 139 2.62 -3.09 0.21
N GLY A 140 3.70 -2.32 0.15
CA GLY A 140 4.43 -1.90 1.34
C GLY A 140 4.56 -0.39 1.38
N VAL A 141 4.39 0.21 2.57
CA VAL A 141 4.52 1.65 2.79
C VAL A 141 5.37 1.90 4.01
N ARG A 142 6.31 2.83 3.90
CA ARG A 142 7.16 3.24 5.00
C ARG A 142 7.49 4.73 4.93
N SER A 143 7.58 5.34 6.12
CA SER A 143 8.14 6.68 6.32
C SER A 143 9.13 6.67 7.48
N TYR A 144 10.35 7.16 7.25
CA TYR A 144 11.35 7.29 8.31
C TYR A 144 10.92 8.29 9.39
N SER A 145 10.16 9.35 9.04
CA SER A 145 9.67 10.34 10.01
C SER A 145 8.71 9.74 11.04
N GLU A 146 7.92 8.75 10.66
CA GLU A 146 6.98 8.10 11.58
C GLU A 146 7.70 7.23 12.62
N THR A 147 8.86 6.68 12.27
CA THR A 147 9.72 5.97 13.22
C THR A 147 10.24 6.91 14.31
N ASN A 148 10.56 8.16 13.95
CA ASN A 148 11.08 9.16 14.90
C ASN A 148 10.02 9.66 15.87
N LEU A 149 8.74 9.66 15.48
CA LEU A 149 7.64 10.10 16.35
C LEU A 149 7.33 9.09 17.47
N LEU A 150 7.90 7.89 17.42
CA LEU A 150 7.81 6.90 18.50
C LEU A 150 8.82 7.20 19.62
N GLU A 151 8.88 8.43 20.09
CA GLU A 151 9.91 9.01 20.97
C GLU A 151 10.15 8.29 22.31
N ASN A 152 9.28 7.39 22.72
CA ASN A 152 9.41 6.73 24.00
C ASN A 152 9.90 5.29 23.86
N ALA A 153 11.21 5.11 24.06
CA ALA A 153 11.88 3.87 24.51
C ALA A 153 11.71 2.59 23.68
N SER A 154 10.84 2.50 22.72
CA SER A 154 10.80 1.32 21.86
C SER A 154 11.58 1.60 20.59
N GLN A 155 12.68 0.91 20.44
CA GLN A 155 13.53 0.91 19.24
C GLN A 155 12.81 0.33 18.00
N LYS A 156 11.48 0.23 18.04
CA LYS A 156 10.66 -0.38 17.00
C LYS A 156 10.41 0.59 15.87
N GLN A 157 10.58 0.10 14.67
CA GLN A 157 10.33 0.83 13.43
C GLN A 157 8.96 0.44 12.87
N LEU A 158 8.25 1.41 12.30
CA LEU A 158 6.88 1.25 11.81
C LEU A 158 6.87 0.91 10.32
N PHE A 159 6.16 -0.15 9.98
CA PHE A 159 5.91 -0.60 8.61
C PHE A 159 4.42 -0.84 8.39
N ARG A 160 3.98 -0.67 7.15
CA ARG A 160 2.64 -1.01 6.71
C ARG A 160 2.73 -1.96 5.53
N VAL A 161 2.01 -3.07 5.61
CA VAL A 161 1.94 -4.05 4.54
C VAL A 161 0.49 -4.40 4.28
N GLY A 162 0.13 -4.50 3.02
CA GLY A 162 -1.19 -4.92 2.58
C GLY A 162 -1.10 -5.94 1.46
N VAL A 163 -2.09 -6.80 1.36
CA VAL A 163 -2.31 -7.71 0.25
C VAL A 163 -3.74 -7.58 -0.24
N GLY A 164 -3.94 -7.51 -1.54
CA GLY A 164 -5.25 -7.28 -2.14
C GLY A 164 -5.17 -7.33 -3.65
N PHE A 165 -6.18 -6.81 -4.33
CA PHE A 165 -6.24 -6.81 -5.78
C PHE A 165 -6.06 -5.41 -6.34
N LEU A 166 -5.28 -5.29 -7.41
CA LEU A 166 -5.25 -4.08 -8.23
C LEU A 166 -6.24 -4.24 -9.39
N ASN A 167 -7.09 -3.24 -9.54
CA ASN A 167 -7.89 -3.11 -10.75
C ASN A 167 -7.02 -2.52 -11.86
N GLN A 168 -6.75 -3.28 -12.90
CA GLN A 168 -5.87 -2.89 -14.00
C GLN A 168 -6.44 -1.72 -14.86
N VAL A 169 -7.74 -1.47 -14.77
CA VAL A 169 -8.41 -0.39 -15.53
C VAL A 169 -8.25 0.96 -14.84
N CYS A 170 -8.57 1.04 -13.55
CA CYS A 170 -8.55 2.30 -12.79
C CYS A 170 -7.38 2.42 -11.81
N THR A 171 -6.49 1.43 -11.75
CA THR A 171 -5.32 1.36 -10.84
C THR A 171 -5.66 1.44 -9.35
N ASN A 172 -6.91 1.14 -8.98
CA ASN A 172 -7.33 1.09 -7.59
C ASN A 172 -6.90 -0.19 -6.90
N MET A 173 -6.32 -0.07 -5.72
CA MET A 173 -6.03 -1.22 -4.88
C MET A 173 -7.24 -1.57 -4.00
N LEU A 174 -7.80 -2.74 -4.23
CA LEU A 174 -8.94 -3.29 -3.53
C LEU A 174 -8.43 -4.11 -2.34
N LEU A 175 -8.61 -3.58 -1.15
CA LEU A 175 -8.16 -4.19 0.10
C LEU A 175 -9.35 -4.70 0.91
N SER A 176 -9.17 -5.85 1.58
CA SER A 176 -10.07 -6.32 2.64
C SER A 176 -9.43 -6.12 4.02
N THR A 177 -10.22 -6.20 5.07
CA THR A 177 -9.74 -5.98 6.45
C THR A 177 -8.74 -7.03 6.91
N ASP A 178 -8.83 -8.26 6.42
CA ASP A 178 -7.89 -9.35 6.70
C ASP A 178 -6.60 -9.26 5.88
N GLY A 179 -6.61 -8.49 4.78
CA GLY A 179 -5.47 -8.26 3.91
C GLY A 179 -4.59 -7.06 4.28
N VAL A 180 -4.81 -6.40 5.43
CA VAL A 180 -4.07 -5.17 5.78
C VAL A 180 -3.53 -5.23 7.19
N LYS A 181 -2.27 -4.80 7.36
CA LYS A 181 -1.64 -4.57 8.66
C LYS A 181 -0.89 -3.22 8.64
N LEU A 182 -1.43 -2.24 9.33
CA LEU A 182 -0.99 -0.83 9.26
C LEU A 182 -0.01 -0.41 10.36
N ASP A 183 0.25 -1.28 11.34
CA ASP A 183 1.02 -0.96 12.55
C ASP A 183 2.06 -2.02 12.89
N ILE A 184 2.74 -2.56 11.89
CA ILE A 184 3.83 -3.52 12.11
C ILE A 184 5.01 -2.77 12.76
N LYS A 185 5.27 -3.07 14.03
CA LYS A 185 6.33 -2.45 14.82
C LYS A 185 7.39 -3.48 15.17
N VAL A 186 8.54 -3.41 14.50
CA VAL A 186 9.64 -4.38 14.63
C VAL A 186 10.99 -3.70 14.77
N THR A 187 11.97 -4.44 15.27
CA THR A 187 13.36 -3.99 15.43
C THR A 187 14.31 -4.62 14.40
N ASN A 188 13.90 -5.69 13.73
CA ASN A 188 14.72 -6.43 12.78
C ASN A 188 13.86 -7.01 11.64
N THR A 189 14.52 -7.44 10.58
CA THR A 189 13.89 -8.01 9.37
C THR A 189 13.27 -9.38 9.62
N ALA A 190 13.82 -10.19 10.54
CA ALA A 190 13.27 -11.51 10.84
C ALA A 190 11.87 -11.43 11.47
N ASP A 191 11.63 -10.45 12.34
CA ASP A 191 10.29 -10.22 12.89
C ASP A 191 9.36 -9.64 11.83
N LEU A 192 9.85 -8.74 10.97
CA LEU A 192 9.09 -8.23 9.84
C LEU A 192 8.62 -9.36 8.91
N TYR A 193 9.53 -10.28 8.57
CA TYR A 193 9.21 -11.47 7.78
C TYR A 193 8.09 -12.31 8.41
N LYS A 194 8.16 -12.58 9.71
CA LYS A 194 7.11 -13.32 10.43
C LYS A 194 5.74 -12.62 10.33
N TYR A 195 5.72 -11.30 10.51
CA TYR A 195 4.48 -10.53 10.36
C TYR A 195 3.90 -10.57 8.95
N CYS A 196 4.76 -10.57 7.92
CA CYS A 196 4.32 -10.75 6.54
C CYS A 196 3.72 -12.14 6.31
N MET A 197 4.39 -13.20 6.78
CA MET A 197 3.88 -14.57 6.69
C MET A 197 2.54 -14.74 7.41
N GLU A 198 2.39 -14.14 8.60
CA GLU A 198 1.12 -14.13 9.33
C GLU A 198 0.01 -13.40 8.57
N LEU A 199 0.31 -12.23 7.98
CA LEU A 199 -0.63 -11.49 7.15
C LEU A 199 -1.09 -12.31 5.95
N PHE A 200 -0.15 -12.89 5.19
CA PHE A 200 -0.47 -13.68 4.01
C PHE A 200 -1.28 -14.93 4.36
N SER A 201 -0.94 -15.61 5.46
CA SER A 201 -1.69 -16.81 5.91
C SER A 201 -3.12 -16.48 6.36
N ARG A 202 -3.36 -15.29 6.87
CA ARG A 202 -4.68 -14.83 7.30
C ARG A 202 -5.56 -14.40 6.13
N TYR A 203 -4.95 -13.81 5.09
CA TYR A 203 -5.68 -13.28 3.95
C TYR A 203 -6.21 -14.39 3.04
N ASN A 204 -7.52 -14.42 2.87
CA ASN A 204 -8.19 -15.37 1.97
C ASN A 204 -8.63 -14.65 0.68
N TYR A 205 -7.77 -14.66 -0.33
CA TYR A 205 -8.05 -13.98 -1.61
C TYR A 205 -9.24 -14.58 -2.37
N ILE A 206 -9.53 -15.88 -2.22
CA ILE A 206 -10.71 -16.53 -2.85
C ILE A 206 -11.98 -15.95 -2.25
N LYS A 207 -12.05 -15.90 -0.92
CA LYS A 207 -13.19 -15.31 -0.20
C LYS A 207 -13.37 -13.83 -0.58
N HIS A 208 -12.29 -13.07 -0.67
CA HIS A 208 -12.33 -11.66 -1.07
C HIS A 208 -12.90 -11.50 -2.49
N VAL A 209 -12.50 -12.34 -3.44
CA VAL A 209 -13.06 -12.35 -4.81
C VAL A 209 -14.56 -12.68 -4.81
N GLU A 210 -14.97 -13.66 -4.00
CA GLU A 210 -16.40 -14.02 -3.86
C GLU A 210 -17.22 -12.86 -3.29
N GLU A 211 -16.72 -12.22 -2.24
CA GLU A 211 -17.34 -11.02 -1.66
C GLU A 211 -17.48 -9.90 -2.70
N MET A 212 -16.40 -9.60 -3.44
CA MET A 212 -16.45 -8.60 -4.52
C MET A 212 -17.48 -8.96 -5.60
N ARG A 213 -17.62 -10.24 -5.95
CA ARG A 213 -18.64 -10.71 -6.91
C ARG A 213 -20.08 -10.49 -6.42
N THR A 214 -20.33 -10.59 -5.13
CA THR A 214 -21.66 -10.33 -4.57
C THR A 214 -22.07 -8.86 -4.63
N LEU A 215 -21.09 -7.95 -4.60
CA LEU A 215 -21.33 -6.51 -4.61
C LEU A 215 -22.05 -6.03 -5.88
N LYS A 216 -21.89 -6.74 -6.99
CA LYS A 216 -22.58 -6.37 -8.26
C LYS A 216 -24.10 -6.43 -8.14
N ASN A 217 -24.62 -7.35 -7.32
CA ASN A 217 -26.05 -7.57 -7.12
C ASN A 217 -26.63 -6.73 -5.96
N THR A 218 -25.78 -5.97 -5.29
CA THR A 218 -26.15 -5.06 -4.22
C THR A 218 -26.31 -3.64 -4.80
N PHE A 219 -27.38 -2.96 -4.44
CA PHE A 219 -27.62 -1.61 -4.93
C PHE A 219 -27.75 -0.64 -3.76
N ILE A 220 -27.16 0.53 -3.94
CA ILE A 220 -27.13 1.61 -2.96
C ILE A 220 -27.80 2.81 -3.59
N ASP A 221 -28.92 3.26 -3.02
CA ASP A 221 -29.58 4.48 -3.46
C ASP A 221 -28.84 5.73 -2.95
N VAL A 222 -29.16 6.88 -3.53
CA VAL A 222 -28.53 8.15 -3.19
C VAL A 222 -28.74 8.55 -1.72
N THR A 223 -29.86 8.15 -1.12
CA THR A 223 -30.17 8.43 0.29
C THR A 223 -29.25 7.64 1.20
N THR A 224 -29.10 6.34 0.93
CA THR A 224 -28.18 5.44 1.67
C THR A 224 -26.74 5.91 1.53
N PHE A 225 -26.31 6.33 0.32
CA PHE A 225 -24.99 6.90 0.08
C PHE A 225 -24.77 8.19 0.89
N ALA A 226 -25.72 9.12 0.85
CA ALA A 226 -25.66 10.37 1.61
C ALA A 226 -25.61 10.11 3.13
N GLN A 227 -26.38 9.15 3.64
CA GLN A 227 -26.36 8.75 5.05
C GLN A 227 -25.01 8.14 5.44
N PHE A 228 -24.41 7.34 4.56
CA PHE A 228 -23.08 6.77 4.79
C PHE A 228 -22.03 7.89 4.93
N LEU A 229 -22.01 8.84 3.98
CA LEU A 229 -21.07 9.97 4.03
C LEU A 229 -21.29 10.86 5.26
N GLY A 230 -22.56 11.12 5.60
CA GLY A 230 -22.93 11.86 6.82
C GLY A 230 -22.41 11.17 8.09
N LYS A 231 -22.61 9.87 8.21
CA LYS A 231 -22.10 9.06 9.33
C LYS A 231 -20.57 9.07 9.39
N ALA A 232 -19.90 8.91 8.24
CA ALA A 232 -18.43 8.95 8.16
C ALA A 232 -17.90 10.32 8.64
N ARG A 233 -18.55 11.42 8.24
CA ARG A 233 -18.19 12.77 8.70
C ARG A 233 -18.42 12.95 10.20
N MET A 234 -19.58 12.55 10.70
CA MET A 234 -19.90 12.64 12.15
C MET A 234 -18.91 11.81 12.97
N TYR A 235 -18.53 10.65 12.50
CA TYR A 235 -17.58 9.77 13.18
C TYR A 235 -16.23 10.45 13.39
N GLN A 236 -15.75 11.30 12.48
CA GLN A 236 -14.48 12.02 12.66
C GLN A 236 -14.49 12.91 13.89
N ALA A 237 -15.64 13.50 14.22
CA ALA A 237 -15.81 14.40 15.35
C ALA A 237 -16.02 13.68 16.69
N LEU A 238 -16.18 12.35 16.71
CA LEU A 238 -16.37 11.59 17.94
C LEU A 238 -15.10 11.58 18.79
N PRO A 239 -15.22 11.68 20.14
CA PRO A 239 -14.11 11.44 21.06
C PRO A 239 -13.50 10.03 20.87
N GLN A 240 -12.20 9.90 21.09
CA GLN A 240 -11.51 8.62 20.89
C GLN A 240 -12.07 7.49 21.77
N SER A 241 -12.49 7.79 23.00
CA SER A 241 -13.15 6.81 23.87
C SER A 241 -14.42 6.21 23.23
N VAL A 242 -15.25 7.06 22.65
CA VAL A 242 -16.49 6.63 21.98
C VAL A 242 -16.19 5.82 20.72
N LYS A 243 -15.15 6.17 19.97
CA LYS A 243 -14.70 5.39 18.79
C LYS A 243 -14.30 3.97 19.15
N THR A 244 -13.60 3.81 20.26
CA THR A 244 -13.17 2.50 20.77
C THR A 244 -14.38 1.64 21.16
N ASP A 245 -15.36 2.23 21.87
CA ASP A 245 -16.56 1.53 22.34
C ASP A 245 -17.46 1.07 21.19
N LEU A 246 -17.51 1.82 20.09
CA LEU A 246 -18.35 1.51 18.94
C LEU A 246 -17.77 0.41 18.04
N GLN A 247 -16.53 -0.05 18.27
CA GLN A 247 -15.84 -1.07 17.47
C GLN A 247 -15.94 -0.83 15.95
N LEU A 248 -15.98 0.42 15.54
CA LEU A 248 -16.13 0.77 14.13
C LEU A 248 -14.83 0.44 13.37
N PRO A 249 -14.94 -0.03 12.12
CA PRO A 249 -13.77 -0.37 11.32
C PRO A 249 -12.85 0.86 11.17
N GLU A 250 -11.53 0.65 11.20
CA GLU A 250 -10.49 1.68 11.06
C GLU A 250 -10.51 2.43 9.71
N LEU A 251 -11.34 2.00 8.78
CA LEU A 251 -11.53 2.55 7.46
C LEU A 251 -12.42 3.79 7.48
N ILE A 252 -11.90 4.86 8.07
CA ILE A 252 -12.62 6.13 8.14
C ILE A 252 -12.14 7.03 7.01
N LEU A 253 -13.09 7.56 6.26
CA LEU A 253 -12.81 8.58 5.26
C LEU A 253 -12.54 9.91 5.97
N ASN A 254 -11.46 10.58 5.60
CA ASN A 254 -11.22 11.95 6.03
C ASN A 254 -12.08 12.94 5.22
N GLU A 255 -12.08 14.21 5.63
CA GLU A 255 -12.90 15.24 5.02
C GLU A 255 -12.61 15.43 3.52
N ALA A 256 -11.35 15.38 3.12
CA ALA A 256 -10.96 15.50 1.71
C ALA A 256 -11.49 14.31 0.88
N GLN A 257 -11.42 13.11 1.44
CA GLN A 257 -11.93 11.89 0.80
C GLN A 257 -13.47 11.91 0.68
N ILE A 258 -14.18 12.38 1.70
CA ILE A 258 -15.63 12.53 1.66
C ILE A 258 -16.02 13.51 0.54
N ASN A 259 -15.36 14.67 0.47
CA ASN A 259 -15.64 15.67 -0.56
C ASN A 259 -15.30 15.15 -1.96
N ALA A 260 -14.23 14.41 -2.12
CA ALA A 260 -13.87 13.77 -3.38
C ALA A 260 -14.91 12.71 -3.78
N ALA A 261 -15.35 11.86 -2.85
CA ALA A 261 -16.37 10.85 -3.11
C ALA A 261 -17.70 11.48 -3.59
N VAL A 262 -18.11 12.60 -2.99
CA VAL A 262 -19.32 13.33 -3.43
C VAL A 262 -19.13 13.87 -4.84
N ARG A 263 -17.99 14.52 -5.10
CA ARG A 263 -17.71 15.07 -6.43
C ARG A 263 -17.73 13.99 -7.50
N ASP A 264 -17.01 12.90 -7.28
CA ASP A 264 -16.83 11.85 -8.28
C ASP A 264 -18.11 11.02 -8.47
N TYR A 265 -18.95 10.89 -7.44
CA TYR A 265 -20.29 10.32 -7.58
C TYR A 265 -21.13 11.04 -8.65
N TYR A 266 -20.98 12.36 -8.78
CA TYR A 266 -21.75 13.17 -9.71
C TYR A 266 -21.04 13.46 -11.04
N SER A 267 -19.71 13.44 -11.08
CA SER A 267 -18.93 13.92 -12.22
C SER A 267 -18.05 12.89 -12.90
N ASP A 268 -17.69 11.79 -12.23
CA ASP A 268 -16.85 10.76 -12.82
C ASP A 268 -17.70 9.80 -13.67
N GLU A 269 -17.33 9.62 -14.93
CA GLU A 269 -18.04 8.77 -15.88
C GLU A 269 -18.14 7.30 -15.42
N ASN A 270 -17.17 6.83 -14.64
CA ASN A 270 -17.14 5.46 -14.13
C ASN A 270 -18.10 5.26 -12.94
N PHE A 271 -18.37 6.31 -12.18
CA PHE A 271 -19.17 6.26 -10.95
C PHE A 271 -20.49 7.01 -11.06
N ALA A 272 -20.60 7.96 -11.97
CA ALA A 272 -21.78 8.80 -12.13
C ALA A 272 -23.05 7.95 -12.39
N SER A 273 -23.90 7.90 -11.39
CA SER A 273 -25.19 7.22 -11.47
C SER A 273 -26.34 8.15 -11.13
N PHE A 274 -26.25 9.37 -11.64
CA PHE A 274 -27.24 10.42 -11.38
C PHE A 274 -28.68 9.92 -11.61
N GLY A 275 -29.49 9.94 -10.56
CA GLY A 275 -30.85 9.44 -10.58
C GLY A 275 -31.01 7.92 -10.66
N LYS A 276 -29.93 7.14 -10.49
CA LYS A 276 -29.93 5.68 -10.48
C LYS A 276 -29.34 5.15 -9.20
N ASN A 277 -29.68 3.90 -8.88
CA ASN A 277 -28.99 3.17 -7.82
C ASN A 277 -27.57 2.81 -8.25
N MET A 278 -26.59 3.05 -7.40
CA MET A 278 -25.21 2.63 -7.59
C MET A 278 -25.06 1.16 -7.23
N SER A 279 -24.35 0.36 -8.04
CA SER A 279 -23.99 -1.00 -7.62
C SER A 279 -23.02 -0.96 -6.43
N GLY A 280 -23.09 -1.97 -5.57
CA GLY A 280 -22.12 -2.13 -4.48
C GLY A 280 -20.68 -2.23 -5.00
N TRP A 281 -20.49 -2.77 -6.20
CA TRP A 281 -19.20 -2.80 -6.87
C TRP A 281 -18.66 -1.39 -7.17
N ASN A 282 -19.48 -0.53 -7.79
CA ASN A 282 -19.10 0.86 -8.06
C ASN A 282 -18.87 1.66 -6.77
N PHE A 283 -19.68 1.42 -5.74
CA PHE A 283 -19.50 2.02 -4.42
C PHE A 283 -18.16 1.60 -3.78
N TYR A 284 -17.80 0.32 -3.85
CA TYR A 284 -16.55 -0.19 -3.34
C TYR A 284 -15.35 0.41 -4.09
N GLN A 285 -15.41 0.48 -5.42
CA GLN A 285 -14.38 1.15 -6.22
C GLN A 285 -14.26 2.63 -5.90
N LEU A 286 -15.38 3.33 -5.79
CA LEU A 286 -15.41 4.75 -5.42
C LEU A 286 -14.68 4.98 -4.08
N LEU A 287 -14.94 4.17 -3.06
CA LEU A 287 -14.31 4.32 -1.75
C LEU A 287 -12.83 3.95 -1.74
N THR A 288 -12.42 2.96 -2.52
CA THR A 288 -11.01 2.52 -2.57
C THR A 288 -10.13 3.45 -3.40
N ASN A 289 -10.70 4.18 -4.37
CA ASN A 289 -9.98 5.16 -5.16
C ASN A 289 -9.31 6.26 -4.30
N TYR A 290 -9.92 6.64 -3.19
CA TYR A 290 -9.39 7.70 -2.31
C TYR A 290 -8.35 7.26 -1.31
N LYS A 291 -8.16 5.95 -1.11
CA LYS A 291 -7.12 5.43 -0.21
C LYS A 291 -5.72 5.48 -0.80
N ASN A 292 -5.64 5.46 -2.11
CA ASN A 292 -4.36 5.47 -2.84
C ASN A 292 -3.78 6.87 -3.04
N ASN A 293 -4.46 7.91 -2.56
CA ASN A 293 -4.09 9.32 -2.72
C ASN A 293 -3.42 9.93 -1.47
N TYR A 294 -2.62 9.13 -0.72
CA TYR A 294 -1.85 9.63 0.43
C TYR A 294 -0.35 9.64 0.19
#